data_90d83adfa8db8f63da9d8f10389795cd
#
_entry.id   90d83adfa8db8f63da9d8f10389795cd
#
_cell.length_a   1.000
_cell.length_b   1.000
_cell.length_c   1.000
_cell.angle_alpha   90.00
_cell.angle_beta   90.00
_cell.angle_gamma   90.00
#
_symmetry.space_group_name_H-M   'P 1'
#
loop_
_entity.id
_entity.type
_entity.pdbx_description
1 polymer ?
#
loop_
_entity_poly.entity_id
_entity_poly.type
_entity_poly.pdbx_seq_one_letter_code
_entity_poly.pdbx_strand_id
1 'polypeptide(L)'
;IEAVASTGTPAVAMTYWNLVDRYGVDAFARDFANAGGCGLITPDLTPDEAEEWLAASDAYGLDRIFLVSPSSTDERIVATTAACRGWVYATAVMGVTGARTETSSLAPELVGRLRALAPDTLVGVGLGVSTGAQAREITGYADAAIVGSALVRTLIEAEDAGRPSDLSGLRRVVADLTAGVRLRS
;
A
#
# COMPACT_ATOMS: atom_id res chain seq x y z
N ILE A 1 -0.05 15.88 -0.20
CA ILE A 1 -1.09 15.31 -1.07
C ILE A 1 -1.28 16.20 -2.30
N GLU A 2 -1.59 17.48 -2.18
CA GLU A 2 -1.84 18.41 -3.30
C GLU A 2 -0.75 18.35 -4.38
N ALA A 3 0.53 18.34 -3.99
CA ALA A 3 1.65 18.28 -4.93
C ALA A 3 1.67 16.98 -5.77
N VAL A 4 1.23 15.85 -5.22
CA VAL A 4 1.10 14.58 -5.97
C VAL A 4 -0.16 14.61 -6.82
N ALA A 5 -1.29 15.01 -6.27
CA ALA A 5 -2.56 15.10 -6.98
C ALA A 5 -2.48 16.03 -8.21
N SER A 6 -1.74 17.15 -8.11
CA SER A 6 -1.53 18.08 -9.23
C SER A 6 -0.81 17.48 -10.43
N THR A 7 -0.13 16.33 -10.27
CA THR A 7 0.49 15.58 -11.39
C THR A 7 -0.47 14.66 -12.11
N GLY A 8 -1.71 14.52 -11.63
CA GLY A 8 -2.69 13.54 -12.11
C GLY A 8 -2.45 12.12 -11.59
N THR A 9 -1.51 11.93 -10.66
CA THR A 9 -1.23 10.63 -10.04
C THR A 9 -2.13 10.45 -8.82
N PRO A 10 -2.88 9.34 -8.68
CA PRO A 10 -3.65 9.05 -7.48
C PRO A 10 -2.75 9.01 -6.23
N ALA A 11 -3.18 9.68 -5.18
CA ALA A 11 -2.44 9.78 -3.93
C ALA A 11 -3.25 9.19 -2.77
N VAL A 12 -2.72 8.15 -2.14
CA VAL A 12 -3.22 7.63 -0.86
C VAL A 12 -2.18 7.90 0.22
N ALA A 13 -2.62 8.12 1.45
CA ALA A 13 -1.71 8.22 2.59
C ALA A 13 -1.74 6.95 3.42
N MET A 14 -0.58 6.53 3.93
CA MET A 14 -0.48 5.50 4.95
C MET A 14 -0.15 6.17 6.28
N THR A 15 -1.03 6.03 7.26
CA THR A 15 -0.87 6.68 8.55
C THR A 15 -1.46 5.85 9.68
N TYR A 16 -0.94 6.05 10.89
CA TYR A 16 -1.55 5.48 12.10
C TYR A 16 -2.85 6.18 12.43
N TRP A 17 -3.81 5.40 12.91
CA TRP A 17 -5.17 5.85 13.14
C TRP A 17 -5.29 6.98 14.16
N ASN A 18 -4.49 6.96 15.21
CA ASN A 18 -4.51 7.98 16.25
C ASN A 18 -4.30 9.42 15.74
N LEU A 19 -3.67 9.60 14.59
CA LEU A 19 -3.49 10.93 13.98
C LEU A 19 -4.79 11.42 13.34
N VAL A 20 -5.53 10.53 12.69
CA VAL A 20 -6.83 10.82 12.07
C VAL A 20 -7.88 11.08 13.16
N ASP A 21 -7.93 10.21 14.16
CA ASP A 21 -8.83 10.32 15.31
C ASP A 21 -8.66 11.68 16.04
N ARG A 22 -7.41 12.07 16.33
CA ARG A 22 -7.11 13.37 16.98
C ARG A 22 -7.44 14.58 16.13
N TYR A 23 -7.35 14.46 14.80
CA TYR A 23 -7.74 15.54 13.89
C TYR A 23 -9.26 15.71 13.85
N GLY A 24 -9.98 14.63 14.09
CA GLY A 24 -11.41 14.45 13.89
C GLY A 24 -11.67 13.81 12.53
N VAL A 25 -12.27 12.63 12.56
CA VAL A 25 -12.38 11.73 11.39
C VAL A 25 -13.07 12.39 10.19
N ASP A 26 -14.21 13.05 10.43
CA ASP A 26 -14.94 13.76 9.37
C ASP A 26 -14.15 14.95 8.80
N ALA A 27 -13.56 15.76 9.69
CA ALA A 27 -12.75 16.91 9.28
C ALA A 27 -11.52 16.48 8.47
N PHE A 28 -10.84 15.41 8.91
CA PHE A 28 -9.71 14.84 8.20
C PHE A 28 -10.12 14.34 6.81
N ALA A 29 -11.20 13.55 6.72
CA ALA A 29 -11.67 12.99 5.45
C ALA A 29 -12.02 14.08 4.44
N ARG A 30 -12.74 15.12 4.88
CA ARG A 30 -13.07 16.30 4.07
C ARG A 30 -11.83 17.01 3.57
N ASP A 31 -10.91 17.34 4.46
CA ASP A 31 -9.73 18.16 4.13
C ASP A 31 -8.74 17.35 3.26
N PHE A 32 -8.62 16.04 3.51
CA PHE A 32 -7.81 15.14 2.71
C PHE A 32 -8.37 14.97 1.28
N ALA A 33 -9.69 14.81 1.13
CA ALA A 33 -10.34 14.77 -0.17
C ALA A 33 -10.19 16.09 -0.94
N ASN A 34 -10.37 17.24 -0.25
CA ASN A 34 -10.18 18.56 -0.84
C ASN A 34 -8.73 18.80 -1.31
N ALA A 35 -7.75 18.21 -0.65
CA ALA A 35 -6.35 18.22 -1.07
C ALA A 35 -6.06 17.29 -2.26
N GLY A 36 -7.07 16.57 -2.78
CA GLY A 36 -6.94 15.62 -3.89
C GLY A 36 -6.47 14.23 -3.48
N GLY A 37 -6.57 13.89 -2.19
CA GLY A 37 -6.31 12.54 -1.70
C GLY A 37 -7.38 11.57 -2.14
N CYS A 38 -6.98 10.33 -2.45
CA CYS A 38 -7.88 9.28 -2.94
C CYS A 38 -8.28 8.27 -1.87
N GLY A 39 -7.54 8.15 -0.77
CA GLY A 39 -7.83 7.18 0.28
C GLY A 39 -6.74 7.03 1.33
N LEU A 40 -6.99 6.18 2.31
CA LEU A 40 -6.04 5.86 3.38
C LEU A 40 -5.72 4.37 3.44
N ILE A 41 -4.46 4.08 3.74
CA ILE A 41 -3.99 2.80 4.25
C ILE A 41 -3.85 2.95 5.77
N THR A 42 -4.63 2.17 6.52
CA THR A 42 -4.68 2.22 7.99
C THR A 42 -4.14 0.91 8.57
N PRO A 43 -2.83 0.85 8.92
CA PRO A 43 -2.21 -0.41 9.34
C PRO A 43 -2.65 -0.90 10.72
N ASP A 44 -3.15 -0.02 11.56
CA ASP A 44 -3.53 -0.24 12.96
C ASP A 44 -5.04 -0.10 13.23
N LEU A 45 -5.86 0.11 12.20
CA LEU A 45 -7.31 0.16 12.30
C LEU A 45 -7.92 -1.12 11.72
N THR A 46 -8.78 -1.78 12.47
CA THR A 46 -9.55 -2.93 12.01
C THR A 46 -10.95 -2.51 11.56
N PRO A 47 -11.60 -3.23 10.63
CA PRO A 47 -12.96 -2.91 10.21
C PRO A 47 -13.98 -2.82 11.35
N ASP A 48 -13.80 -3.63 12.39
CA ASP A 48 -14.70 -3.66 13.56
C ASP A 48 -14.64 -2.37 14.39
N GLU A 49 -13.54 -1.62 14.28
CA GLU A 49 -13.30 -0.36 14.99
C GLU A 49 -13.42 0.87 14.08
N ALA A 50 -13.78 0.66 12.81
CA ALA A 50 -13.69 1.68 11.76
C ALA A 50 -15.02 2.37 11.43
N GLU A 51 -16.06 2.29 12.27
CA GLU A 51 -17.41 2.79 11.96
C GLU A 51 -17.40 4.24 11.46
N GLU A 52 -16.73 5.14 12.20
CA GLU A 52 -16.64 6.56 11.82
C GLU A 52 -15.87 6.76 10.51
N TRP A 53 -14.79 5.98 10.30
CA TRP A 53 -14.02 6.03 9.07
C TRP A 53 -14.79 5.51 7.86
N LEU A 54 -15.56 4.44 8.02
CA LEU A 54 -16.43 3.90 6.99
C LEU A 54 -17.42 4.98 6.53
N ALA A 55 -18.11 5.63 7.47
CA ALA A 55 -19.07 6.69 7.18
C ALA A 55 -18.40 7.91 6.51
N ALA A 56 -17.31 8.42 7.07
CA ALA A 56 -16.60 9.59 6.53
C ALA A 56 -16.01 9.31 5.14
N SER A 57 -15.37 8.16 4.94
CA SER A 57 -14.80 7.80 3.64
C SER A 57 -15.88 7.64 2.55
N ASP A 58 -17.07 7.16 2.89
CA ASP A 58 -18.20 7.12 1.95
C ASP A 58 -18.71 8.51 1.61
N ALA A 59 -18.81 9.40 2.60
CA ALA A 59 -19.28 10.78 2.41
C ALA A 59 -18.37 11.59 1.48
N TYR A 60 -17.05 11.38 1.57
CA TYR A 60 -16.07 12.15 0.79
C TYR A 60 -15.44 11.37 -0.37
N GLY A 61 -15.93 10.18 -0.68
CA GLY A 61 -15.47 9.40 -1.83
C GLY A 61 -14.05 8.84 -1.70
N LEU A 62 -13.56 8.58 -0.48
CA LEU A 62 -12.20 8.11 -0.22
C LEU A 62 -12.13 6.58 -0.19
N ASP A 63 -11.07 6.01 -0.72
CA ASP A 63 -10.78 4.58 -0.62
C ASP A 63 -10.33 4.19 0.78
N ARG A 64 -10.72 2.99 1.19
CA ARG A 64 -10.36 2.36 2.48
C ARG A 64 -9.50 1.15 2.21
N ILE A 65 -8.23 1.23 2.58
CA ILE A 65 -7.27 0.17 2.34
C ILE A 65 -6.87 -0.43 3.68
N PHE A 66 -7.53 -1.52 4.04
CA PHE A 66 -7.20 -2.30 5.23
C PHE A 66 -6.15 -3.37 4.91
N LEU A 67 -5.57 -3.95 5.96
CA LEU A 67 -4.50 -4.92 5.86
C LEU A 67 -4.98 -6.33 6.21
N VAL A 68 -4.46 -7.30 5.46
CA VAL A 68 -4.54 -8.72 5.80
C VAL A 68 -3.14 -9.32 5.83
N SER A 69 -2.95 -10.35 6.64
CA SER A 69 -1.67 -11.02 6.84
C SER A 69 -1.83 -12.54 6.73
N PRO A 70 -0.74 -13.32 6.60
CA PRO A 70 -0.80 -14.77 6.59
C PRO A 70 -1.50 -15.38 7.82
N SER A 71 -1.45 -14.71 8.96
CA SER A 71 -2.12 -15.12 10.21
C SER A 71 -3.60 -14.75 10.27
N SER A 72 -4.13 -13.97 9.32
CA SER A 72 -5.56 -13.65 9.28
C SER A 72 -6.37 -14.90 9.01
N THR A 73 -7.46 -15.11 9.78
CA THR A 73 -8.42 -16.21 9.50
C THR A 73 -9.22 -15.90 8.24
N ASP A 74 -9.88 -16.91 7.67
CA ASP A 74 -10.70 -16.73 6.48
C ASP A 74 -11.88 -15.79 6.72
N GLU A 75 -12.53 -15.89 7.88
CA GLU A 75 -13.59 -14.97 8.30
C GLU A 75 -13.07 -13.52 8.37
N ARG A 76 -11.84 -13.33 8.89
CA ARG A 76 -11.21 -12.01 8.97
C ARG A 76 -10.88 -11.47 7.59
N ILE A 77 -10.40 -12.31 6.68
CA ILE A 77 -10.16 -11.94 5.29
C ILE A 77 -11.45 -11.45 4.64
N VAL A 78 -12.54 -12.22 4.76
CA VAL A 78 -13.85 -11.85 4.19
C VAL A 78 -14.36 -10.54 4.77
N ALA A 79 -14.35 -10.37 6.09
CA ALA A 79 -14.80 -9.13 6.73
C ALA A 79 -13.94 -7.92 6.31
N THR A 80 -12.61 -8.09 6.25
CA THR A 80 -11.69 -7.01 5.88
C THR A 80 -11.86 -6.61 4.42
N THR A 81 -11.95 -7.57 3.50
CA THR A 81 -12.13 -7.27 2.07
C THR A 81 -13.49 -6.63 1.79
N ALA A 82 -14.55 -7.04 2.50
CA ALA A 82 -15.87 -6.42 2.39
C ALA A 82 -15.89 -4.96 2.87
N ALA A 83 -15.05 -4.59 3.84
CA ALA A 83 -14.90 -3.22 4.33
C ALA A 83 -13.96 -2.36 3.45
N CYS A 84 -13.10 -2.97 2.66
CA CYS A 84 -12.23 -2.26 1.72
C CYS A 84 -13.04 -1.56 0.62
N ARG A 85 -12.50 -0.43 0.14
CA ARG A 85 -12.85 0.17 -1.13
C ARG A 85 -11.55 0.52 -1.85
N GLY A 86 -11.47 0.22 -3.15
CA GLY A 86 -10.27 0.30 -3.95
C GLY A 86 -9.52 -1.03 -3.99
N TRP A 87 -8.79 -1.38 -2.94
CA TRP A 87 -7.99 -2.58 -2.89
C TRP A 87 -7.66 -2.99 -1.44
N VAL A 88 -7.17 -4.21 -1.24
CA VAL A 88 -6.68 -4.71 0.06
C VAL A 88 -5.15 -4.81 0.07
N TYR A 89 -4.54 -4.42 1.17
CA TYR A 89 -3.09 -4.55 1.37
C TYR A 89 -2.76 -5.92 1.98
N ALA A 90 -2.15 -6.81 1.21
CA ALA A 90 -1.63 -8.07 1.70
C ALA A 90 -0.20 -7.89 2.23
N THR A 91 -0.03 -7.95 3.56
CA THR A 91 1.29 -7.93 4.18
C THR A 91 1.83 -9.36 4.22
N ALA A 92 2.96 -9.60 3.58
CA ALA A 92 3.50 -10.96 3.52
C ALA A 92 4.65 -11.21 4.49
N VAL A 93 5.00 -10.23 5.32
CA VAL A 93 6.05 -10.36 6.35
C VAL A 93 5.46 -10.07 7.72
N MET A 94 5.49 -11.05 8.59
CA MET A 94 5.29 -10.85 10.03
C MET A 94 6.61 -10.37 10.64
N GLY A 95 6.71 -9.07 10.93
CA GLY A 95 7.83 -8.46 11.67
C GLY A 95 8.93 -7.85 10.81
N VAL A 96 9.35 -6.67 11.22
CA VAL A 96 10.46 -5.78 10.81
C VAL A 96 10.78 -5.66 9.32
N THR A 97 10.65 -4.44 8.84
CA THR A 97 11.12 -3.95 7.55
C THR A 97 12.62 -4.19 7.34
N GLY A 98 12.97 -4.96 6.32
CA GLY A 98 14.35 -5.19 5.90
C GLY A 98 14.37 -5.87 4.54
N ALA A 99 15.29 -5.46 3.65
CA ALA A 99 15.44 -6.10 2.34
C ALA A 99 15.81 -7.58 2.52
N ARG A 100 15.00 -8.49 1.97
CA ARG A 100 15.30 -9.91 1.89
C ARG A 100 15.60 -10.29 0.44
N THR A 101 16.51 -11.25 0.27
CA THR A 101 16.93 -11.75 -1.03
C THR A 101 16.01 -12.81 -1.62
N GLU A 102 15.08 -13.36 -0.81
CA GLU A 102 14.09 -14.36 -1.26
C GLU A 102 12.68 -13.90 -0.95
N THR A 103 11.77 -14.05 -1.91
CA THR A 103 10.33 -13.83 -1.76
C THR A 103 9.76 -14.87 -0.81
N SER A 104 9.02 -14.43 0.19
CA SER A 104 8.36 -15.32 1.14
C SER A 104 7.29 -16.14 0.42
N SER A 105 7.30 -17.47 0.58
CA SER A 105 6.26 -18.38 0.08
C SER A 105 4.86 -18.08 0.63
N LEU A 106 4.79 -17.31 1.73
CA LEU A 106 3.53 -16.93 2.38
C LEU A 106 2.70 -15.91 1.58
N ALA A 107 3.33 -15.12 0.69
CA ALA A 107 2.60 -14.13 -0.09
C ALA A 107 1.71 -14.76 -1.18
N PRO A 108 2.21 -15.67 -2.03
CA PRO A 108 1.37 -16.38 -3.00
C PRO A 108 0.22 -17.14 -2.33
N GLU A 109 0.48 -17.79 -1.17
CA GLU A 109 -0.55 -18.51 -0.42
C GLU A 109 -1.64 -17.56 0.09
N LEU A 110 -1.27 -16.42 0.71
CA LEU A 110 -2.22 -15.42 1.17
C LEU A 110 -3.05 -14.86 0.01
N VAL A 111 -2.42 -14.54 -1.11
CA VAL A 111 -3.14 -14.05 -2.30
C VAL A 111 -4.06 -15.12 -2.87
N GLY A 112 -3.65 -16.39 -2.88
CA GLY A 112 -4.50 -17.52 -3.27
C GLY A 112 -5.77 -17.61 -2.41
N ARG A 113 -5.62 -17.46 -1.08
CA ARG A 113 -6.77 -17.40 -0.15
C ARG A 113 -7.67 -16.20 -0.43
N LEU A 114 -7.08 -15.00 -0.65
CA LEU A 114 -7.83 -13.80 -1.00
C LEU A 114 -8.65 -13.98 -2.28
N ARG A 115 -8.05 -14.54 -3.34
CA ARG A 115 -8.74 -14.82 -4.60
C ARG A 115 -9.90 -15.82 -4.45
N ALA A 116 -9.76 -16.80 -3.57
CA ALA A 116 -10.81 -17.78 -3.30
C ALA A 116 -11.99 -17.18 -2.49
N LEU A 117 -11.69 -16.28 -1.53
CA LEU A 117 -12.68 -15.73 -0.59
C LEU A 117 -13.31 -14.41 -1.08
N ALA A 118 -12.57 -13.61 -1.87
CA ALA A 118 -12.98 -12.30 -2.35
C ALA A 118 -12.42 -12.06 -3.77
N PRO A 119 -12.93 -12.77 -4.81
CA PRO A 119 -12.36 -12.80 -6.16
C PRO A 119 -12.33 -11.44 -6.86
N ASP A 120 -13.25 -10.55 -6.54
CA ASP A 120 -13.37 -9.23 -7.17
C ASP A 120 -12.49 -8.16 -6.49
N THR A 121 -11.84 -8.49 -5.37
CA THR A 121 -11.00 -7.54 -4.63
C THR A 121 -9.61 -7.44 -5.25
N LEU A 122 -9.17 -6.22 -5.59
CA LEU A 122 -7.79 -5.98 -6.01
C LEU A 122 -6.83 -6.15 -4.82
N VAL A 123 -5.68 -6.77 -5.07
CA VAL A 123 -4.69 -7.11 -4.05
C VAL A 123 -3.35 -6.44 -4.33
N GLY A 124 -2.92 -5.57 -3.42
CA GLY A 124 -1.57 -5.02 -3.40
C GLY A 124 -0.70 -5.78 -2.38
N VAL A 125 0.50 -6.20 -2.79
CA VAL A 125 1.41 -6.98 -1.93
C VAL A 125 2.63 -6.16 -1.55
N GLY A 126 2.90 -6.04 -0.24
CA GLY A 126 4.08 -5.39 0.32
C GLY A 126 5.03 -6.40 0.98
N LEU A 127 6.24 -6.56 0.42
CA LEU A 127 7.23 -7.58 0.81
C LEU A 127 8.66 -7.04 0.96
N GLY A 128 8.85 -5.73 1.01
CA GLY A 128 10.20 -5.17 0.94
C GLY A 128 10.84 -5.31 -0.45
N VAL A 129 10.04 -5.20 -1.49
CA VAL A 129 10.44 -5.24 -2.90
C VAL A 129 11.48 -4.17 -3.18
N SER A 130 12.57 -4.54 -3.85
CA SER A 130 13.68 -3.64 -4.14
C SER A 130 14.18 -3.71 -5.60
N THR A 131 13.75 -4.72 -6.36
CA THR A 131 14.18 -4.95 -7.75
C THR A 131 13.00 -5.19 -8.69
N GLY A 132 13.22 -4.90 -9.98
CA GLY A 132 12.23 -5.19 -11.03
C GLY A 132 11.89 -6.68 -11.15
N ALA A 133 12.85 -7.57 -10.89
CA ALA A 133 12.60 -9.02 -10.88
C ALA A 133 11.60 -9.43 -9.79
N GLN A 134 11.77 -8.89 -8.57
CA GLN A 134 10.83 -9.12 -7.47
C GLN A 134 9.46 -8.50 -7.76
N ALA A 135 9.41 -7.30 -8.31
CA ALA A 135 8.16 -6.65 -8.71
C ALA A 135 7.40 -7.49 -9.76
N ARG A 136 8.13 -8.04 -10.76
CA ARG A 136 7.56 -8.95 -11.76
C ARG A 136 6.99 -10.22 -11.15
N GLU A 137 7.72 -10.85 -10.23
CA GLU A 137 7.27 -12.04 -9.54
C GLU A 137 5.94 -11.80 -8.82
N ILE A 138 5.86 -10.71 -8.04
CA ILE A 138 4.64 -10.34 -7.29
C ILE A 138 3.48 -10.06 -8.25
N THR A 139 3.69 -9.29 -9.30
CA THR A 139 2.62 -8.98 -10.26
C THR A 139 2.22 -10.18 -11.14
N GLY A 140 2.92 -11.30 -11.03
CA GLY A 140 2.50 -12.59 -11.59
C GLY A 140 1.31 -13.24 -10.84
N TYR A 141 1.11 -12.90 -9.56
CA TYR A 141 0.01 -13.47 -8.75
C TYR A 141 -0.86 -12.40 -8.06
N ALA A 142 -0.41 -11.15 -7.94
CA ALA A 142 -1.14 -10.02 -7.34
C ALA A 142 -1.35 -8.89 -8.36
N ASP A 143 -2.24 -7.93 -8.04
CA ASP A 143 -2.55 -6.81 -8.94
C ASP A 143 -1.49 -5.71 -8.86
N ALA A 144 -0.84 -5.54 -7.71
CA ALA A 144 0.19 -4.53 -7.50
C ALA A 144 1.29 -5.01 -6.54
N ALA A 145 2.52 -4.53 -6.79
CA ALA A 145 3.64 -4.62 -5.86
C ALA A 145 3.83 -3.26 -5.16
N ILE A 146 3.88 -3.28 -3.83
CA ILE A 146 4.05 -2.07 -3.01
C ILE A 146 5.52 -1.93 -2.66
N VAL A 147 6.10 -0.79 -3.04
CA VAL A 147 7.54 -0.49 -2.87
C VAL A 147 7.69 0.80 -2.06
N GLY A 148 8.45 0.74 -0.99
CA GLY A 148 8.72 1.89 -0.13
C GLY A 148 10.22 2.08 0.14
N SER A 149 10.78 1.24 1.00
CA SER A 149 12.15 1.39 1.52
C SER A 149 13.24 1.46 0.45
N ALA A 150 13.08 0.76 -0.68
CA ALA A 150 14.02 0.81 -1.78
C ALA A 150 14.13 2.21 -2.40
N LEU A 151 13.02 2.94 -2.50
CA LEU A 151 12.97 4.32 -3.00
C LEU A 151 13.56 5.29 -1.98
N VAL A 152 13.14 5.20 -0.72
CA VAL A 152 13.62 6.06 0.38
C VAL A 152 15.13 5.91 0.57
N ARG A 153 15.67 4.70 0.48
CA ARG A 153 17.12 4.45 0.60
C ARG A 153 17.93 5.26 -0.39
N THR A 154 17.47 5.40 -1.63
CA THR A 154 18.21 6.18 -2.64
C THR A 154 18.30 7.67 -2.30
N LEU A 155 17.29 8.20 -1.61
CA LEU A 155 17.28 9.60 -1.15
C LEU A 155 18.22 9.80 0.03
N ILE A 156 18.22 8.87 0.99
CA ILE A 156 19.17 8.87 2.12
C ILE A 156 20.60 8.79 1.63
N GLU A 157 20.92 7.86 0.71
CA GLU A 157 22.25 7.73 0.11
C GLU A 157 22.71 9.01 -0.61
N ALA A 158 21.79 9.72 -1.28
CA ALA A 158 22.09 11.00 -1.92
C ALA A 158 22.37 12.09 -0.88
N GLU A 159 21.61 12.13 0.20
CA GLU A 159 21.81 13.07 1.31
C GLU A 159 23.15 12.84 2.01
N ASP A 160 23.45 11.58 2.38
CA ASP A 160 24.71 11.18 3.02
C ASP A 160 25.94 11.50 2.15
N ALA A 161 25.77 11.45 0.82
CA ALA A 161 26.80 11.85 -0.14
C ALA A 161 26.90 13.37 -0.36
N GLY A 162 26.15 14.19 0.40
CA GLY A 162 26.12 15.64 0.25
C GLY A 162 25.42 16.14 -1.03
N ARG A 163 24.58 15.31 -1.64
CA ARG A 163 23.89 15.60 -2.90
C ARG A 163 22.36 15.40 -2.79
N PRO A 164 21.67 16.09 -1.87
CA PRO A 164 20.26 15.83 -1.56
C PRO A 164 19.29 16.05 -2.75
N SER A 165 19.71 16.81 -3.77
CA SER A 165 18.94 17.04 -5.00
C SER A 165 19.22 16.02 -6.12
N ASP A 166 20.14 15.06 -5.90
CA ASP A 166 20.49 14.03 -6.89
C ASP A 166 19.46 12.89 -6.86
N LEU A 167 18.52 12.92 -7.79
CA LEU A 167 17.49 11.89 -7.96
C LEU A 167 17.91 10.77 -8.93
N SER A 168 19.18 10.68 -9.33
CA SER A 168 19.63 9.67 -10.30
C SER A 168 19.44 8.23 -9.78
N GLY A 169 19.72 7.99 -8.50
CA GLY A 169 19.49 6.71 -7.82
C GLY A 169 18.01 6.34 -7.82
N LEU A 170 17.15 7.27 -7.43
CA LEU A 170 15.70 7.09 -7.41
C LEU A 170 15.17 6.73 -8.82
N ARG A 171 15.58 7.49 -9.84
CA ARG A 171 15.15 7.24 -11.23
C ARG A 171 15.57 5.87 -11.74
N ARG A 172 16.76 5.37 -11.39
CA ARG A 172 17.21 4.02 -11.76
C ARG A 172 16.33 2.94 -11.12
N VAL A 173 16.04 3.05 -9.81
CA VAL A 173 15.18 2.07 -9.12
C VAL A 173 13.76 2.10 -9.70
N VAL A 174 13.19 3.28 -9.95
CA VAL A 174 11.87 3.41 -10.60
C VAL A 174 11.85 2.81 -11.99
N ALA A 175 12.90 3.03 -12.79
CA ALA A 175 13.01 2.45 -14.14
C ALA A 175 13.08 0.91 -14.11
N ASP A 176 13.88 0.35 -13.20
CA ASP A 176 14.00 -1.10 -13.02
C ASP A 176 12.67 -1.73 -12.58
N LEU A 177 12.02 -1.16 -11.56
CA LEU A 177 10.70 -1.61 -11.08
C LEU A 177 9.66 -1.53 -12.21
N THR A 178 9.64 -0.42 -12.97
CA THR A 178 8.72 -0.22 -14.09
C THR A 178 8.93 -1.26 -15.19
N ALA A 179 10.19 -1.57 -15.53
CA ALA A 179 10.50 -2.62 -16.49
C ALA A 179 10.00 -3.98 -15.99
N GLY A 180 10.19 -4.27 -14.70
CA GLY A 180 9.72 -5.51 -14.08
C GLY A 180 8.20 -5.72 -14.23
N VAL A 181 7.39 -4.74 -13.83
CA VAL A 181 5.92 -4.87 -13.84
C VAL A 181 5.31 -4.84 -15.26
N ARG A 182 6.00 -4.24 -16.24
CA ARG A 182 5.53 -4.19 -17.64
C ARG A 182 5.78 -5.49 -18.40
N LEU A 183 6.70 -6.33 -17.96
CA LEU A 183 7.01 -7.62 -18.55
C LEU A 183 6.06 -8.73 -18.07
N ARG A 184 4.76 -8.42 -17.87
CA ARG A 184 3.76 -9.43 -17.58
C ARG A 184 3.76 -10.47 -18.71
N SER A 185 4.03 -11.71 -18.34
CA SER A 185 3.94 -12.88 -19.23
C SER A 185 2.47 -13.29 -19.39
#